data_aefd7119ce00810a8df2358a22c7af4b
#
_entry.id   aefd7119ce00810a8df2358a22c7af4b
#
_cell.length_a   1.000
_cell.length_b   1.000
_cell.length_c   1.000
_cell.angle_alpha   90.00
_cell.angle_beta   90.00
_cell.angle_gamma   90.00
#
_symmetry.space_group_name_H-M   'P 1'
#
loop_
_entity.id
_entity.type
_entity.pdbx_description
1 polymer ?
#
loop_
_entity_poly.entity_id
_entity_poly.type
_entity_poly.pdbx_seq_one_letter_code
_entity_poly.pdbx_strand_id
1 'polypeptide(L)'
;MNDAIAAGGLPGGVVVVGHGGHVVFHQAYGSRKLAGEPGLDGSPAPAESMTEDTIFDMASLTKCLATAVAIMQLYEQGKVAFDDPVQKYLPDFNTTNDPRRAKVTVRMLLTNFSGEGIDVSLQDPWGLAGPDKAEGIRRALTTPLQSGPGELFRYSDINYILLGALLEKTTGEAEDTYVQRNVVAPLGLQDTRYLPAAKACGPHVVRGAAVAWAPAPPGGEPMNCPAGTWNTSFLPRIAPTARDEESRDDPSRNPDFYALLRGTVHDPTARRMGGVAGNAGLFSTAHDVSIFAQALLDRLAGRPSEFPLRTETLELMTTPQQPGHTAGQVEAANRAAQGAHAAHYPAIEGQSLFGFGWDIDTAYSRPRGKVFPVGSFGNTGFTGTTLWMDPGSNTYVILLSNSIHLRGSPPISNLRGAVATAAAQALHL
;
A
#
# COMPACT_ATOMS: atom_id res chain seq x y z
N MET A 1 16.48 6.38 13.54
CA MET A 1 15.32 5.73 14.18
C MET A 1 15.18 6.11 15.63
N ASN A 2 16.15 5.81 16.49
CA ASN A 2 16.04 6.05 17.94
C ASN A 2 15.70 7.50 18.31
N ASP A 3 16.33 8.47 17.68
CA ASP A 3 16.04 9.90 17.92
C ASP A 3 14.60 10.29 17.54
N ALA A 4 14.08 9.73 16.44
CA ALA A 4 12.71 9.98 16.00
C ALA A 4 11.68 9.35 16.97
N ILE A 5 11.97 8.18 17.53
CA ILE A 5 11.16 7.52 18.56
C ILE A 5 11.21 8.33 19.86
N ALA A 6 12.42 8.72 20.30
CA ALA A 6 12.61 9.52 21.52
C ALA A 6 11.90 10.88 21.43
N ALA A 7 11.84 11.47 20.23
CA ALA A 7 11.09 12.71 19.95
C ALA A 7 9.57 12.53 19.83
N GLY A 8 9.05 11.29 19.97
CA GLY A 8 7.62 10.99 19.85
C GLY A 8 7.08 11.06 18.42
N GLY A 9 7.94 10.91 17.42
CA GLY A 9 7.53 10.93 16.01
C GLY A 9 6.86 9.64 15.53
N LEU A 10 7.17 8.50 16.18
CA LEU A 10 6.58 7.18 15.92
C LEU A 10 6.82 6.27 17.12
N PRO A 11 5.99 5.24 17.36
CA PRO A 11 6.22 4.30 18.46
C PRO A 11 7.37 3.34 18.20
N GLY A 12 7.57 2.96 16.93
CA GLY A 12 8.59 2.04 16.49
C GLY A 12 8.52 1.76 15.00
N GLY A 13 9.38 0.85 14.53
CA GLY A 13 9.39 0.41 13.14
C GLY A 13 10.49 -0.60 12.87
N VAL A 14 10.46 -1.17 11.67
CA VAL A 14 11.46 -2.10 11.15
C VAL A 14 12.10 -1.50 9.91
N VAL A 15 13.42 -1.52 9.85
CA VAL A 15 14.20 -1.08 8.69
C VAL A 15 14.91 -2.28 8.07
N VAL A 16 14.77 -2.42 6.75
CA VAL A 16 15.53 -3.38 5.95
C VAL A 16 16.21 -2.65 4.80
N VAL A 17 17.48 -2.96 4.59
CA VAL A 17 18.24 -2.52 3.41
C VAL A 17 18.77 -3.76 2.69
N GLY A 18 18.48 -3.84 1.39
CA GLY A 18 19.08 -4.84 0.52
C GLY A 18 20.01 -4.18 -0.48
N HIS A 19 21.13 -4.86 -0.78
CA HIS A 19 22.11 -4.43 -1.76
C HIS A 19 22.81 -5.62 -2.39
N GLY A 20 22.98 -5.59 -3.72
CA GLY A 20 23.73 -6.62 -4.44
C GLY A 20 23.14 -8.03 -4.31
N GLY A 21 21.84 -8.18 -4.08
CA GLY A 21 21.17 -9.47 -3.90
C GLY A 21 21.13 -9.98 -2.46
N HIS A 22 21.57 -9.20 -1.50
CA HIS A 22 21.63 -9.58 -0.09
C HIS A 22 20.94 -8.56 0.81
N VAL A 23 20.31 -9.02 1.89
CA VAL A 23 19.90 -8.15 2.99
C VAL A 23 21.16 -7.78 3.78
N VAL A 24 21.55 -6.51 3.73
CA VAL A 24 22.76 -5.97 4.40
C VAL A 24 22.44 -5.30 5.74
N PHE A 25 21.17 -5.00 5.98
CA PHE A 25 20.69 -4.44 7.23
C PHE A 25 19.25 -4.89 7.51
N HIS A 26 18.97 -5.34 8.74
CA HIS A 26 17.63 -5.68 9.20
C HIS A 26 17.54 -5.42 10.70
N GLN A 27 16.70 -4.49 11.14
CA GLN A 27 16.58 -4.16 12.56
C GLN A 27 15.21 -3.60 12.93
N ALA A 28 14.69 -4.03 14.07
CA ALA A 28 13.50 -3.50 14.72
C ALA A 28 13.87 -2.43 15.77
N TYR A 29 13.00 -1.42 15.93
CA TYR A 29 13.18 -0.29 16.85
C TYR A 29 11.88 0.00 17.61
N GLY A 30 11.99 0.31 18.90
CA GLY A 30 10.87 0.79 19.72
C GLY A 30 9.81 -0.26 20.00
N SER A 31 8.56 0.16 20.02
CA SER A 31 7.41 -0.66 20.40
C SER A 31 6.39 -0.75 19.28
N ARG A 32 5.77 -1.93 19.12
CA ARG A 32 4.60 -2.09 18.21
C ARG A 32 3.28 -1.70 18.88
N LYS A 33 3.19 -1.85 20.24
CA LYS A 33 2.07 -1.42 21.06
C LYS A 33 2.58 -0.70 22.31
N LEU A 34 1.92 0.38 22.72
CA LEU A 34 2.33 1.15 23.88
C LEU A 34 1.79 0.55 25.19
N ALA A 35 2.43 0.90 26.31
CA ALA A 35 1.98 0.47 27.63
C ALA A 35 0.61 1.09 27.97
N GLY A 36 -0.25 0.31 28.63
CA GLY A 36 -1.58 0.71 29.04
C GLY A 36 -2.63 0.61 27.95
N GLU A 37 -2.25 0.33 26.72
CA GLU A 37 -3.20 0.05 25.64
C GLU A 37 -3.77 -1.35 25.75
N PRO A 38 -4.96 -1.60 25.16
CA PRO A 38 -5.59 -2.90 25.17
C PRO A 38 -4.68 -3.98 24.59
N GLY A 39 -4.56 -5.10 25.31
CA GLY A 39 -4.04 -6.35 24.80
C GLY A 39 -5.05 -7.04 23.89
N LEU A 40 -4.73 -8.28 23.51
CA LEU A 40 -5.61 -9.07 22.63
C LEU A 40 -6.92 -9.50 23.31
N ASP A 41 -6.95 -9.50 24.63
CA ASP A 41 -8.15 -9.76 25.46
C ASP A 41 -8.99 -8.48 25.72
N GLY A 42 -8.52 -7.32 25.21
CA GLY A 42 -9.17 -6.03 25.40
C GLY A 42 -8.86 -5.34 26.74
N SER A 43 -8.11 -5.99 27.65
CA SER A 43 -7.68 -5.38 28.91
C SER A 43 -6.40 -4.54 28.73
N PRO A 44 -6.15 -3.51 29.57
CA PRO A 44 -4.89 -2.77 29.57
C PRO A 44 -3.70 -3.72 29.77
N ALA A 45 -2.69 -3.62 28.91
CA ALA A 45 -1.57 -4.53 28.90
C ALA A 45 -0.21 -3.78 28.83
N PRO A 46 0.91 -4.43 29.16
CA PRO A 46 2.25 -3.87 28.99
C PRO A 46 2.54 -3.48 27.54
N ALA A 47 3.59 -2.66 27.34
CA ALA A 47 4.11 -2.40 26.01
C ALA A 47 4.57 -3.70 25.35
N GLU A 48 4.41 -3.76 24.01
CA GLU A 48 4.96 -4.85 23.21
C GLU A 48 6.11 -4.32 22.37
N SER A 49 7.29 -4.94 22.50
CA SER A 49 8.46 -4.56 21.70
C SER A 49 8.21 -4.78 20.21
N MET A 50 8.74 -3.89 19.37
CA MET A 50 8.83 -4.14 17.94
C MET A 50 9.78 -5.32 17.68
N THR A 51 9.44 -6.21 16.78
CA THR A 51 10.25 -7.35 16.36
C THR A 51 10.39 -7.35 14.84
N GLU A 52 11.44 -7.97 14.32
CA GLU A 52 11.73 -8.01 12.89
C GLU A 52 10.63 -8.73 12.09
N ASP A 53 9.88 -9.63 12.75
CA ASP A 53 8.73 -10.35 12.19
C ASP A 53 7.38 -9.65 12.45
N THR A 54 7.39 -8.39 12.90
CA THR A 54 6.18 -7.61 13.09
C THR A 54 5.46 -7.39 11.77
N ILE A 55 4.15 -7.64 11.77
CA ILE A 55 3.27 -7.47 10.61
C ILE A 55 2.63 -6.07 10.68
N PHE A 56 2.63 -5.36 9.57
CA PHE A 56 2.11 -4.00 9.44
C PHE A 56 0.97 -3.92 8.43
N ASP A 57 0.03 -3.03 8.68
CA ASP A 57 -0.91 -2.54 7.67
C ASP A 57 -0.12 -1.74 6.62
N MET A 58 -0.07 -2.26 5.41
CA MET A 58 0.71 -1.70 4.30
C MET A 58 0.08 -0.45 3.70
N ALA A 59 -1.17 -0.15 4.03
CA ALA A 59 -1.91 0.98 3.50
C ALA A 59 -1.76 1.06 1.95
N SER A 60 -1.37 2.22 1.43
CA SER A 60 -1.24 2.45 -0.01
C SER A 60 -0.13 1.65 -0.70
N LEU A 61 0.79 1.00 0.02
CA LEU A 61 1.69 0.03 -0.61
C LEU A 61 0.91 -1.16 -1.21
N THR A 62 -0.32 -1.41 -0.79
CA THR A 62 -1.25 -2.35 -1.44
C THR A 62 -1.34 -2.10 -2.93
N LYS A 63 -1.38 -0.83 -3.35
CA LYS A 63 -1.51 -0.43 -4.75
C LYS A 63 -0.42 -1.01 -5.65
N CYS A 64 0.82 -0.94 -5.21
CA CYS A 64 1.97 -1.39 -6.00
C CYS A 64 2.39 -2.83 -5.72
N LEU A 65 2.19 -3.34 -4.49
CA LEU A 65 2.56 -4.71 -4.14
C LEU A 65 1.52 -5.75 -4.59
N ALA A 66 0.27 -5.35 -4.77
CA ALA A 66 -0.85 -6.24 -5.09
C ALA A 66 -1.57 -5.82 -6.37
N THR A 67 -2.36 -4.74 -6.32
CA THR A 67 -3.32 -4.38 -7.37
C THR A 67 -2.64 -4.10 -8.71
N ALA A 68 -1.60 -3.27 -8.75
CA ALA A 68 -0.91 -2.95 -10.00
C ALA A 68 -0.26 -4.20 -10.60
N VAL A 69 0.39 -5.06 -9.80
CA VAL A 69 0.95 -6.34 -10.28
C VAL A 69 -0.14 -7.21 -10.91
N ALA A 70 -1.31 -7.33 -10.25
CA ALA A 70 -2.43 -8.09 -10.78
C ALA A 70 -2.95 -7.53 -12.12
N ILE A 71 -3.06 -6.21 -12.25
CA ILE A 71 -3.44 -5.57 -13.53
C ILE A 71 -2.39 -5.81 -14.62
N MET A 72 -1.09 -5.77 -14.29
CA MET A 72 -0.01 -6.13 -15.22
C MET A 72 -0.15 -7.59 -15.71
N GLN A 73 -0.51 -8.53 -14.82
CA GLN A 73 -0.78 -9.92 -15.20
C GLN A 73 -1.97 -10.04 -16.16
N LEU A 74 -3.04 -9.27 -15.94
CA LEU A 74 -4.18 -9.22 -16.88
C LEU A 74 -3.77 -8.65 -18.24
N TYR A 75 -2.88 -7.67 -18.26
CA TYR A 75 -2.29 -7.16 -19.50
C TYR A 75 -1.49 -8.23 -20.23
N GLU A 76 -0.62 -8.97 -19.55
CA GLU A 76 0.14 -10.09 -20.14
C GLU A 76 -0.75 -11.21 -20.70
N GLN A 77 -1.92 -11.40 -20.09
CA GLN A 77 -2.94 -12.36 -20.53
C GLN A 77 -3.81 -11.83 -21.69
N GLY A 78 -3.60 -10.58 -22.14
CA GLY A 78 -4.40 -9.93 -23.17
C GLY A 78 -5.84 -9.60 -22.74
N LYS A 79 -6.14 -9.65 -21.45
CA LYS A 79 -7.47 -9.37 -20.89
C LYS A 79 -7.72 -7.89 -20.67
N VAL A 80 -6.67 -7.09 -20.51
CA VAL A 80 -6.70 -5.65 -20.28
C VAL A 80 -5.67 -4.98 -21.18
N ALA A 81 -6.03 -3.83 -21.76
CA ALA A 81 -5.09 -2.94 -22.44
C ALA A 81 -5.04 -1.57 -21.72
N PHE A 82 -3.84 -1.00 -21.61
CA PHE A 82 -3.65 0.22 -20.82
C PHE A 82 -4.41 1.43 -21.38
N ASP A 83 -4.52 1.54 -22.70
CA ASP A 83 -5.14 2.68 -23.37
C ASP A 83 -6.63 2.44 -23.67
N ASP A 84 -7.18 1.31 -23.23
CA ASP A 84 -8.61 1.07 -23.25
C ASP A 84 -9.35 1.98 -22.25
N PRO A 85 -10.52 2.49 -22.61
CA PRO A 85 -11.36 3.24 -21.68
C PRO A 85 -11.87 2.32 -20.57
N VAL A 86 -11.88 2.83 -19.33
CA VAL A 86 -12.34 2.12 -18.13
C VAL A 86 -13.74 1.55 -18.31
N GLN A 87 -14.65 2.31 -18.96
CA GLN A 87 -16.03 1.88 -19.21
C GLN A 87 -16.15 0.60 -20.05
N LYS A 88 -15.11 0.20 -20.79
CA LYS A 88 -15.06 -1.09 -21.49
C LYS A 88 -15.13 -2.28 -20.53
N TYR A 89 -14.48 -2.16 -19.38
CA TYR A 89 -14.39 -3.20 -18.35
C TYR A 89 -15.43 -3.00 -17.25
N LEU A 90 -15.73 -1.75 -16.92
CA LEU A 90 -16.70 -1.32 -15.91
C LEU A 90 -17.77 -0.44 -16.58
N PRO A 91 -18.82 -1.01 -17.20
CA PRO A 91 -19.84 -0.23 -17.93
C PRO A 91 -20.53 0.82 -17.05
N ASP A 92 -20.68 0.53 -15.75
CA ASP A 92 -21.32 1.45 -14.80
C ASP A 92 -20.45 2.67 -14.46
N PHE A 93 -19.20 2.72 -14.93
CA PHE A 93 -18.31 3.87 -14.75
C PHE A 93 -18.82 5.13 -15.47
N ASN A 94 -19.60 5.00 -16.54
CA ASN A 94 -20.07 6.14 -17.32
C ASN A 94 -21.54 6.01 -17.74
N THR A 95 -22.44 5.78 -16.78
CA THR A 95 -23.90 5.66 -17.03
C THR A 95 -24.55 6.95 -17.49
N THR A 96 -23.92 8.10 -17.23
CA THR A 96 -24.40 9.43 -17.60
C THR A 96 -23.95 9.89 -18.99
N ASN A 97 -23.15 9.08 -19.71
CA ASN A 97 -22.52 9.43 -20.99
C ASN A 97 -21.68 10.73 -20.91
N ASP A 98 -21.01 10.99 -19.77
CA ASP A 98 -20.06 12.12 -19.64
C ASP A 98 -18.89 11.90 -20.62
N PRO A 99 -18.65 12.82 -21.58
CA PRO A 99 -17.57 12.70 -22.56
C PRO A 99 -16.18 12.74 -21.93
N ARG A 100 -16.03 13.26 -20.71
CA ARG A 100 -14.76 13.23 -19.97
C ARG A 100 -14.52 11.82 -19.41
N ARG A 101 -15.52 11.22 -18.76
CA ARG A 101 -15.40 9.84 -18.22
C ARG A 101 -15.13 8.83 -19.33
N ALA A 102 -15.69 9.02 -20.51
CA ALA A 102 -15.41 8.17 -21.67
C ALA A 102 -13.93 8.16 -22.11
N LYS A 103 -13.15 9.18 -21.73
CA LYS A 103 -11.72 9.30 -22.05
C LYS A 103 -10.80 8.74 -20.97
N VAL A 104 -11.33 8.40 -19.80
CA VAL A 104 -10.51 7.83 -18.71
C VAL A 104 -10.06 6.41 -19.11
N THR A 105 -8.76 6.19 -19.16
CA THR A 105 -8.15 4.90 -19.52
C THR A 105 -7.60 4.16 -18.30
N VAL A 106 -7.32 2.87 -18.45
CA VAL A 106 -6.65 2.07 -17.42
C VAL A 106 -5.27 2.66 -17.08
N ARG A 107 -4.53 3.16 -18.10
CA ARG A 107 -3.26 3.90 -17.90
C ARG A 107 -3.43 5.07 -16.94
N MET A 108 -4.46 5.88 -17.14
CA MET A 108 -4.72 7.06 -16.31
C MET A 108 -5.06 6.69 -14.86
N LEU A 109 -5.77 5.57 -14.63
CA LEU A 109 -5.97 5.06 -13.27
C LEU A 109 -4.65 4.65 -12.62
N LEU A 110 -3.84 3.84 -13.31
CA LEU A 110 -2.56 3.32 -12.80
C LEU A 110 -1.54 4.41 -12.51
N THR A 111 -1.61 5.54 -13.23
CA THR A 111 -0.63 6.64 -13.13
C THR A 111 -1.16 7.86 -12.37
N ASN A 112 -2.38 7.81 -11.84
CA ASN A 112 -3.02 8.92 -11.11
C ASN A 112 -3.25 10.20 -11.97
N PHE A 113 -3.60 10.01 -13.24
CA PHE A 113 -3.96 11.07 -14.19
C PHE A 113 -5.42 10.98 -14.68
N SER A 114 -6.28 10.25 -13.98
CA SER A 114 -7.67 10.02 -14.38
C SER A 114 -8.57 11.25 -14.25
N GLY A 115 -8.21 12.20 -13.38
CA GLY A 115 -9.06 13.32 -12.98
C GLY A 115 -10.01 12.98 -11.81
N GLU A 116 -9.97 11.77 -11.26
CA GLU A 116 -10.76 11.37 -10.09
C GLU A 116 -10.37 12.16 -8.83
N GLY A 117 -11.31 12.24 -7.87
CA GLY A 117 -11.05 12.78 -6.53
C GLY A 117 -10.13 11.87 -5.71
N ILE A 118 -9.72 12.36 -4.54
CA ILE A 118 -8.80 11.61 -3.66
C ILE A 118 -9.45 10.31 -3.18
N ASP A 119 -10.69 10.37 -2.66
CA ASP A 119 -11.42 9.24 -2.10
C ASP A 119 -12.93 9.44 -2.25
N VAL A 120 -13.70 8.38 -2.00
CA VAL A 120 -15.16 8.42 -1.97
C VAL A 120 -15.66 9.14 -0.72
N SER A 121 -16.91 9.62 -0.74
CA SER A 121 -17.49 10.28 0.42
C SER A 121 -17.72 9.30 1.59
N LEU A 122 -17.25 9.70 2.76
CA LEU A 122 -17.42 9.02 4.05
C LEU A 122 -18.38 9.76 5.00
N GLN A 123 -19.15 10.74 4.51
CA GLN A 123 -20.01 11.60 5.34
C GLN A 123 -21.19 10.86 5.98
N ASP A 124 -21.67 9.80 5.34
CA ASP A 124 -22.72 8.94 5.88
C ASP A 124 -22.12 7.64 6.46
N PRO A 125 -22.86 6.89 7.29
CA PRO A 125 -22.32 5.74 8.01
C PRO A 125 -22.33 4.43 7.20
N TRP A 126 -22.33 4.46 5.87
CA TRP A 126 -22.28 3.25 5.06
C TRP A 126 -21.09 2.37 5.46
N GLY A 127 -21.31 1.06 5.55
CA GLY A 127 -20.25 0.09 5.84
C GLY A 127 -19.72 0.09 7.28
N LEU A 128 -20.13 1.01 8.18
CA LEU A 128 -19.66 1.03 9.57
C LEU A 128 -20.28 -0.08 10.44
N ALA A 129 -21.58 -0.29 10.32
CA ALA A 129 -22.27 -1.35 11.06
C ALA A 129 -21.96 -2.76 10.54
N GLY A 130 -21.49 -2.86 9.30
CA GLY A 130 -21.08 -4.07 8.62
C GLY A 130 -20.56 -3.73 7.23
N PRO A 131 -19.56 -4.47 6.70
CA PRO A 131 -18.94 -4.14 5.43
C PRO A 131 -19.91 -4.12 4.25
N ASP A 132 -19.74 -3.17 3.35
CA ASP A 132 -20.50 -3.05 2.09
C ASP A 132 -19.55 -2.72 0.94
N LYS A 133 -18.94 -3.74 0.35
CA LYS A 133 -18.02 -3.58 -0.78
C LYS A 133 -18.72 -3.07 -2.03
N ALA A 134 -19.96 -3.51 -2.26
CA ALA A 134 -20.74 -3.10 -3.44
C ALA A 134 -21.02 -1.59 -3.40
N GLU A 135 -21.36 -1.05 -2.25
CA GLU A 135 -21.59 0.39 -2.07
C GLU A 135 -20.27 1.18 -2.25
N GLY A 136 -19.14 0.69 -1.72
CA GLY A 136 -17.83 1.32 -1.95
C GLY A 136 -17.47 1.40 -3.44
N ILE A 137 -17.66 0.32 -4.18
CA ILE A 137 -17.44 0.29 -5.64
C ILE A 137 -18.41 1.22 -6.36
N ARG A 138 -19.71 1.21 -6.00
CA ARG A 138 -20.70 2.12 -6.59
C ARG A 138 -20.32 3.58 -6.40
N ARG A 139 -19.83 3.96 -5.22
CA ARG A 139 -19.34 5.33 -4.93
C ARG A 139 -18.14 5.68 -5.80
N ALA A 140 -17.17 4.80 -5.94
CA ALA A 140 -16.02 5.01 -6.82
C ALA A 140 -16.45 5.18 -8.28
N LEU A 141 -17.40 4.37 -8.76
CA LEU A 141 -17.95 4.45 -10.11
C LEU A 141 -18.71 5.76 -10.39
N THR A 142 -19.26 6.42 -9.38
CA THR A 142 -20.17 7.55 -9.56
C THR A 142 -19.64 8.89 -9.03
N THR A 143 -18.49 8.92 -8.38
CA THR A 143 -17.86 10.17 -7.89
C THR A 143 -17.51 11.05 -9.09
N PRO A 144 -17.91 12.34 -9.12
CA PRO A 144 -17.62 13.24 -10.22
C PRO A 144 -16.14 13.50 -10.40
N LEU A 145 -15.65 13.55 -11.65
CA LEU A 145 -14.29 13.96 -11.97
C LEU A 145 -14.03 15.39 -11.48
N GLN A 146 -12.87 15.62 -10.86
CA GLN A 146 -12.43 16.93 -10.35
C GLN A 146 -11.56 17.71 -11.34
N SER A 147 -10.99 17.04 -12.35
CA SER A 147 -10.21 17.66 -13.43
C SER A 147 -10.41 16.87 -14.74
N GLY A 148 -9.89 17.37 -15.85
CA GLY A 148 -9.88 16.64 -17.12
C GLY A 148 -8.95 15.43 -17.05
N PRO A 149 -9.36 14.29 -17.66
CA PRO A 149 -8.50 13.11 -17.76
C PRO A 149 -7.20 13.43 -18.53
N GLY A 150 -6.06 13.02 -17.95
CA GLY A 150 -4.73 13.25 -18.54
C GLY A 150 -4.14 14.63 -18.28
N GLU A 151 -4.86 15.57 -17.66
CA GLU A 151 -4.40 16.95 -17.52
C GLU A 151 -3.35 17.13 -16.42
N LEU A 152 -3.54 16.47 -15.26
CA LEU A 152 -2.64 16.65 -14.12
C LEU A 152 -2.56 15.41 -13.24
N PHE A 153 -1.44 15.27 -12.57
CA PHE A 153 -1.23 14.27 -11.53
C PHE A 153 -2.08 14.60 -10.30
N ARG A 154 -2.89 13.63 -9.90
CA ARG A 154 -3.65 13.70 -8.65
C ARG A 154 -3.71 12.31 -8.04
N TYR A 155 -3.05 12.13 -6.91
CA TYR A 155 -3.15 10.91 -6.13
C TYR A 155 -4.61 10.61 -5.79
N SER A 156 -5.06 9.37 -6.04
CA SER A 156 -6.45 8.98 -5.88
C SER A 156 -6.60 7.53 -5.46
N ASP A 157 -7.27 7.31 -4.34
CA ASP A 157 -7.69 5.98 -3.88
C ASP A 157 -8.80 5.42 -4.78
N ILE A 158 -9.68 6.29 -5.31
CA ILE A 158 -10.73 5.90 -6.26
C ILE A 158 -10.13 5.16 -7.46
N ASN A 159 -9.00 5.61 -8.00
CA ASN A 159 -8.34 4.94 -9.11
C ASN A 159 -8.08 3.47 -8.82
N TYR A 160 -7.57 3.18 -7.64
CA TYR A 160 -7.21 1.81 -7.28
C TYR A 160 -8.40 0.99 -6.81
N ILE A 161 -9.42 1.59 -6.22
CA ILE A 161 -10.72 0.93 -5.98
C ILE A 161 -11.31 0.47 -7.31
N LEU A 162 -11.27 1.32 -8.34
CA LEU A 162 -11.73 0.97 -9.69
C LEU A 162 -10.87 -0.12 -10.35
N LEU A 163 -9.53 -0.11 -10.16
CA LEU A 163 -8.66 -1.16 -10.65
C LEU A 163 -8.92 -2.50 -9.96
N GLY A 164 -9.16 -2.51 -8.64
CA GLY A 164 -9.59 -3.71 -7.90
C GLY A 164 -10.94 -4.24 -8.41
N ALA A 165 -11.92 -3.36 -8.62
CA ALA A 165 -13.20 -3.74 -9.20
C ALA A 165 -13.07 -4.29 -10.64
N LEU A 166 -12.18 -3.71 -11.44
CA LEU A 166 -11.86 -4.19 -12.79
C LEU A 166 -11.22 -5.58 -12.74
N LEU A 167 -10.27 -5.81 -11.83
CA LEU A 167 -9.66 -7.12 -11.59
C LEU A 167 -10.73 -8.17 -11.29
N GLU A 168 -11.58 -7.90 -10.30
CA GLU A 168 -12.64 -8.83 -9.88
C GLU A 168 -13.66 -9.09 -11.00
N LYS A 169 -14.06 -8.05 -11.74
CA LYS A 169 -14.99 -8.17 -12.87
C LYS A 169 -14.41 -9.00 -14.00
N THR A 170 -13.11 -8.82 -14.30
CA THR A 170 -12.43 -9.49 -15.41
C THR A 170 -12.10 -10.94 -15.11
N THR A 171 -11.79 -11.26 -13.84
CA THR A 171 -11.39 -12.61 -13.42
C THR A 171 -12.52 -13.45 -12.86
N GLY A 172 -13.57 -12.82 -12.34
CA GLY A 172 -14.62 -13.49 -11.58
C GLY A 172 -14.18 -13.91 -10.17
N GLU A 173 -13.03 -13.45 -9.69
CA GLU A 173 -12.46 -13.77 -8.39
C GLU A 173 -12.32 -12.54 -7.51
N ALA A 174 -12.46 -12.70 -6.20
CA ALA A 174 -12.15 -11.65 -5.24
C ALA A 174 -10.65 -11.29 -5.30
N GLU A 175 -10.33 -10.00 -5.15
CA GLU A 175 -8.96 -9.48 -5.26
C GLU A 175 -7.99 -10.17 -4.30
N ASP A 176 -8.38 -10.39 -3.04
CA ASP A 176 -7.54 -11.08 -2.06
C ASP A 176 -7.18 -12.51 -2.47
N THR A 177 -8.13 -13.22 -3.09
CA THR A 177 -7.93 -14.58 -3.57
C THR A 177 -7.00 -14.59 -4.79
N TYR A 178 -7.22 -13.68 -5.73
CA TYR A 178 -6.37 -13.54 -6.91
C TYR A 178 -4.93 -13.21 -6.55
N VAL A 179 -4.75 -12.19 -5.70
CA VAL A 179 -3.43 -11.72 -5.26
C VAL A 179 -2.70 -12.81 -4.47
N GLN A 180 -3.39 -13.50 -3.55
CA GLN A 180 -2.78 -14.59 -2.78
C GLN A 180 -2.22 -15.69 -3.68
N ARG A 181 -2.97 -16.07 -4.72
CA ARG A 181 -2.59 -17.17 -5.63
C ARG A 181 -1.54 -16.73 -6.65
N ASN A 182 -1.66 -15.51 -7.21
CA ASN A 182 -0.89 -15.13 -8.39
C ASN A 182 0.28 -14.18 -8.08
N VAL A 183 0.34 -13.59 -6.90
CA VAL A 183 1.41 -12.66 -6.49
C VAL A 183 2.14 -13.19 -5.26
N VAL A 184 1.41 -13.46 -4.18
CA VAL A 184 2.00 -13.82 -2.88
C VAL A 184 2.61 -15.21 -2.89
N ALA A 185 1.85 -16.22 -3.33
CA ALA A 185 2.28 -17.61 -3.32
C ALA A 185 3.49 -17.88 -4.25
N PRO A 186 3.55 -17.35 -5.49
CA PRO A 186 4.73 -17.55 -6.35
C PRO A 186 6.02 -17.00 -5.76
N LEU A 187 5.94 -15.89 -4.99
CA LEU A 187 7.08 -15.28 -4.30
C LEU A 187 7.41 -15.94 -2.96
N GLY A 188 6.60 -16.89 -2.49
CA GLY A 188 6.79 -17.56 -1.20
C GLY A 188 6.60 -16.66 0.03
N LEU A 189 5.83 -15.55 -0.10
CA LEU A 189 5.60 -14.61 0.99
C LEU A 189 4.70 -15.24 2.05
N GLN A 190 5.21 -15.43 3.26
CA GLN A 190 4.53 -16.21 4.29
C GLN A 190 3.53 -15.36 5.10
N ASP A 191 3.85 -14.10 5.32
CA ASP A 191 3.11 -13.19 6.20
C ASP A 191 2.31 -12.11 5.43
N THR A 192 2.41 -12.11 4.09
CA THR A 192 1.74 -11.12 3.24
C THR A 192 0.36 -11.60 2.82
N ARG A 193 -0.68 -10.86 3.18
CA ARG A 193 -2.07 -11.16 2.83
C ARG A 193 -3.03 -10.04 3.16
N TYR A 194 -4.22 -10.09 2.58
CA TYR A 194 -5.37 -9.35 3.10
C TYR A 194 -5.93 -10.05 4.33
N LEU A 195 -6.53 -9.27 5.27
CA LEU A 195 -7.11 -9.79 6.51
C LEU A 195 -8.61 -9.43 6.63
N PRO A 196 -9.47 -9.80 5.65
CA PRO A 196 -10.89 -9.50 5.74
C PRO A 196 -11.52 -10.24 6.93
N ALA A 197 -12.32 -9.53 7.73
CA ALA A 197 -12.99 -10.10 8.92
C ALA A 197 -13.84 -11.32 8.58
N ALA A 198 -14.52 -11.31 7.44
CA ALA A 198 -15.37 -12.41 6.98
C ALA A 198 -14.61 -13.72 6.69
N LYS A 199 -13.26 -13.67 6.53
CA LYS A 199 -12.40 -14.84 6.29
C LYS A 199 -11.50 -15.16 7.49
N ALA A 200 -11.71 -14.52 8.65
CA ALA A 200 -10.94 -14.81 9.84
C ALA A 200 -11.27 -16.24 10.36
N CYS A 201 -10.23 -17.01 10.66
CA CYS A 201 -10.33 -18.35 11.23
C CYS A 201 -9.53 -18.39 12.53
N GLY A 202 -10.18 -18.74 13.62
CA GLY A 202 -9.61 -18.72 14.96
C GLY A 202 -10.48 -17.95 15.94
N PRO A 203 -10.09 -17.88 17.22
CA PRO A 203 -10.83 -17.12 18.21
C PRO A 203 -10.87 -15.64 17.81
N HIS A 204 -12.06 -15.10 17.54
CA HIS A 204 -12.28 -13.71 17.23
C HIS A 204 -13.72 -13.29 17.44
N VAL A 205 -13.94 -12.00 17.59
CA VAL A 205 -15.25 -11.35 17.59
C VAL A 205 -15.22 -10.29 16.49
N VAL A 206 -16.26 -10.25 15.66
CA VAL A 206 -16.44 -9.20 14.66
C VAL A 206 -17.35 -8.12 15.25
N ARG A 207 -16.91 -6.87 15.19
CA ARG A 207 -17.68 -5.68 15.53
C ARG A 207 -17.63 -4.71 14.37
N GLY A 208 -18.82 -4.30 13.89
CA GLY A 208 -18.86 -3.41 12.72
C GLY A 208 -18.11 -3.99 11.53
N ALA A 209 -17.18 -3.21 10.99
CA ALA A 209 -16.25 -3.61 9.94
C ALA A 209 -14.91 -4.16 10.46
N ALA A 210 -14.70 -4.23 11.78
CA ALA A 210 -13.46 -4.60 12.42
C ALA A 210 -13.49 -5.99 13.06
N VAL A 211 -12.29 -6.57 13.28
CA VAL A 211 -12.09 -7.81 14.03
C VAL A 211 -11.59 -7.46 15.43
N ALA A 212 -12.22 -8.01 16.45
CA ALA A 212 -11.72 -8.05 17.81
C ALA A 212 -11.33 -9.48 18.16
N TRP A 213 -10.10 -9.67 18.61
CA TRP A 213 -9.62 -10.99 19.01
C TRP A 213 -10.15 -11.38 20.38
N ALA A 214 -10.40 -12.67 20.56
CA ALA A 214 -10.69 -13.27 21.85
C ALA A 214 -9.73 -14.44 22.10
N PRO A 215 -9.19 -14.62 23.32
CA PRO A 215 -8.30 -15.73 23.62
C PRO A 215 -9.01 -17.07 23.40
N ALA A 216 -8.28 -18.05 22.87
CA ALA A 216 -8.78 -19.41 22.79
C ALA A 216 -8.98 -19.97 24.22
N PRO A 217 -10.01 -20.79 24.44
CA PRO A 217 -10.14 -21.52 25.70
C PRO A 217 -8.86 -22.33 25.97
N PRO A 218 -8.42 -22.45 27.23
CA PRO A 218 -7.26 -23.29 27.56
C PRO A 218 -7.51 -24.73 27.09
N GLY A 219 -6.54 -25.31 26.36
CA GLY A 219 -6.63 -26.70 25.89
C GLY A 219 -7.31 -26.91 24.53
N GLY A 220 -7.55 -25.84 23.74
CA GLY A 220 -8.07 -25.97 22.38
C GLY A 220 -7.11 -26.68 21.43
N GLU A 221 -7.63 -27.59 20.57
CA GLU A 221 -6.88 -28.24 19.49
C GLU A 221 -6.28 -27.21 18.51
N PRO A 222 -5.15 -27.51 17.84
CA PRO A 222 -4.66 -26.67 16.75
C PRO A 222 -5.74 -26.47 15.70
N MET A 223 -6.07 -25.20 15.42
CA MET A 223 -7.18 -24.88 14.54
C MET A 223 -6.81 -25.14 13.09
N ASN A 224 -7.54 -26.05 12.45
CA ASN A 224 -7.42 -26.31 11.02
C ASN A 224 -8.27 -25.29 10.25
N CYS A 225 -7.61 -24.25 9.72
CA CYS A 225 -8.27 -23.19 8.97
C CYS A 225 -8.54 -23.61 7.53
N PRO A 226 -9.80 -23.46 7.03
CA PRO A 226 -10.13 -23.73 5.63
C PRO A 226 -9.26 -22.94 4.66
N ALA A 227 -9.05 -23.48 3.46
CA ALA A 227 -8.39 -22.77 2.39
C ALA A 227 -9.11 -21.44 2.08
N GLY A 228 -8.35 -20.39 1.83
CA GLY A 228 -8.89 -19.04 1.57
C GLY A 228 -9.26 -18.24 2.83
N THR A 229 -9.03 -18.79 4.03
CA THR A 229 -9.14 -18.04 5.29
C THR A 229 -7.76 -17.64 5.82
N TRP A 230 -7.73 -16.72 6.78
CA TRP A 230 -6.52 -16.37 7.49
C TRP A 230 -6.63 -16.70 8.98
N ASN A 231 -5.53 -17.14 9.58
CA ASN A 231 -5.51 -17.58 10.97
C ASN A 231 -5.31 -16.39 11.92
N THR A 232 -6.19 -16.25 12.91
CA THR A 232 -6.09 -15.18 13.92
C THR A 232 -4.86 -15.31 14.83
N SER A 233 -4.08 -16.40 14.75
CA SER A 233 -2.75 -16.50 15.36
C SER A 233 -1.74 -15.48 14.85
N PHE A 234 -2.00 -14.79 13.73
CA PHE A 234 -1.20 -13.64 13.28
C PHE A 234 -1.36 -12.41 14.17
N LEU A 235 -2.51 -12.24 14.83
CA LEU A 235 -2.83 -11.03 15.59
C LEU A 235 -1.77 -10.62 16.62
N PRO A 236 -1.12 -11.54 17.38
CA PRO A 236 -0.06 -11.18 18.32
C PRO A 236 1.16 -10.50 17.67
N ARG A 237 1.43 -10.79 16.39
CA ARG A 237 2.55 -10.22 15.62
C ARG A 237 2.19 -8.92 14.91
N ILE A 238 0.90 -8.59 14.77
CA ILE A 238 0.45 -7.39 14.07
C ILE A 238 0.65 -6.17 14.98
N ALA A 239 1.32 -5.15 14.46
CA ALA A 239 1.37 -3.84 15.10
C ALA A 239 -0.01 -3.18 15.03
N PRO A 240 -0.59 -2.76 16.15
CA PRO A 240 -1.78 -1.90 16.11
C PRO A 240 -1.47 -0.64 15.30
N THR A 241 -2.33 -0.33 14.33
CA THR A 241 -2.06 0.76 13.38
C THR A 241 -2.41 2.12 13.98
N ALA A 242 -3.61 2.25 14.53
CA ALA A 242 -4.13 3.46 15.16
C ALA A 242 -5.39 3.14 15.97
N ARG A 243 -5.95 4.15 16.64
CA ARG A 243 -7.33 4.06 17.12
C ARG A 243 -8.30 4.42 16.01
N ASP A 244 -9.46 3.76 16.01
CA ASP A 244 -10.54 4.11 15.10
C ASP A 244 -11.18 5.44 15.51
N GLU A 245 -11.04 6.43 14.69
CA GLU A 245 -11.58 7.76 14.91
C GLU A 245 -12.66 8.16 13.87
N GLU A 246 -13.15 7.19 13.10
CA GLU A 246 -14.25 7.43 12.18
C GLU A 246 -15.53 7.81 12.95
N SER A 247 -16.30 8.72 12.37
CA SER A 247 -17.53 9.27 12.99
C SER A 247 -17.30 9.93 14.36
N ARG A 248 -16.18 10.62 14.51
CA ARG A 248 -15.87 11.37 15.75
C ARG A 248 -16.93 12.42 16.10
N ASP A 249 -17.59 12.99 15.13
CA ASP A 249 -18.71 13.92 15.27
C ASP A 249 -19.97 13.25 15.83
N ASP A 250 -20.15 11.95 15.57
CA ASP A 250 -21.22 11.11 16.11
C ASP A 250 -20.73 9.68 16.34
N PRO A 251 -20.05 9.40 17.48
CA PRO A 251 -19.50 8.07 17.78
C PRO A 251 -20.51 6.95 17.81
N SER A 252 -21.81 7.25 18.00
CA SER A 252 -22.86 6.22 18.02
C SER A 252 -23.04 5.50 16.66
N ARG A 253 -22.56 6.08 15.59
CA ARG A 253 -22.60 5.52 14.24
C ARG A 253 -21.53 4.46 13.98
N ASN A 254 -20.49 4.41 14.83
CA ASN A 254 -19.36 3.50 14.65
C ASN A 254 -19.27 2.54 15.84
N PRO A 255 -19.62 1.26 15.67
CA PRO A 255 -19.53 0.25 16.74
C PRO A 255 -18.11 0.06 17.30
N ASP A 256 -17.09 0.40 16.53
CA ASP A 256 -15.68 0.27 16.90
C ASP A 256 -15.02 1.62 17.26
N PHE A 257 -15.80 2.69 17.43
CA PHE A 257 -15.25 4.00 17.74
C PHE A 257 -14.23 3.94 18.88
N TYR A 258 -13.04 4.49 18.63
CA TYR A 258 -11.90 4.54 19.54
C TYR A 258 -11.27 3.19 19.89
N ALA A 259 -11.71 2.08 19.28
CA ALA A 259 -11.04 0.79 19.40
C ALA A 259 -9.63 0.83 18.76
N LEU A 260 -8.74 0.00 19.27
CA LEU A 260 -7.40 -0.15 18.71
C LEU A 260 -7.45 -1.06 17.48
N LEU A 261 -7.12 -0.52 16.31
CA LEU A 261 -7.12 -1.27 15.04
C LEU A 261 -5.90 -2.19 14.99
N ARG A 262 -6.12 -3.48 15.17
CA ARG A 262 -5.10 -4.54 15.12
C ARG A 262 -5.61 -5.69 14.26
N GLY A 263 -4.98 -5.95 13.11
CA GLY A 263 -5.47 -6.93 12.15
C GLY A 263 -6.68 -6.48 11.34
N THR A 264 -7.00 -5.21 11.42
CA THR A 264 -8.04 -4.53 10.64
C THR A 264 -7.41 -3.37 9.90
N VAL A 265 -7.70 -3.24 8.61
CA VAL A 265 -7.16 -2.16 7.78
C VAL A 265 -7.54 -0.79 8.33
N HIS A 266 -6.57 0.11 8.40
CA HIS A 266 -6.80 1.49 8.88
C HIS A 266 -7.57 2.33 7.88
N ASP A 267 -7.28 2.20 6.58
CA ASP A 267 -7.97 2.95 5.53
C ASP A 267 -9.50 2.81 5.69
N PRO A 268 -10.23 3.91 5.89
CA PRO A 268 -11.65 3.83 6.24
C PRO A 268 -12.50 3.31 5.08
N THR A 269 -12.18 3.67 3.84
CA THR A 269 -12.91 3.18 2.66
C THR A 269 -12.69 1.69 2.49
N ALA A 270 -11.45 1.22 2.52
CA ALA A 270 -11.13 -0.21 2.42
C ALA A 270 -11.74 -1.01 3.59
N ARG A 271 -11.74 -0.47 4.82
CA ARG A 271 -12.36 -1.10 5.99
C ARG A 271 -13.87 -1.25 5.80
N ARG A 272 -14.56 -0.18 5.39
CA ARG A 272 -16.01 -0.21 5.08
C ARG A 272 -16.34 -1.14 3.91
N MET A 273 -15.38 -1.40 3.02
CA MET A 273 -15.48 -2.39 1.95
C MET A 273 -15.12 -3.82 2.40
N GLY A 274 -14.84 -4.06 3.68
CA GLY A 274 -14.56 -5.39 4.23
C GLY A 274 -13.07 -5.76 4.27
N GLY A 275 -12.17 -4.80 4.13
CA GLY A 275 -10.73 -4.98 4.27
C GLY A 275 -10.02 -5.47 3.00
N VAL A 276 -10.73 -5.54 1.87
CA VAL A 276 -10.17 -5.92 0.56
C VAL A 276 -10.56 -4.89 -0.47
N ALA A 277 -9.63 -4.02 -0.82
CA ALA A 277 -9.82 -3.01 -1.84
C ALA A 277 -8.49 -2.73 -2.56
N GLY A 278 -8.57 -2.32 -3.82
CA GLY A 278 -7.38 -2.09 -4.63
C GLY A 278 -6.45 -0.97 -4.11
N ASN A 279 -6.98 -0.05 -3.29
CA ASN A 279 -6.21 1.04 -2.72
C ASN A 279 -5.48 0.69 -1.41
N ALA A 280 -6.02 -0.25 -0.60
CA ALA A 280 -5.49 -0.61 0.71
C ALA A 280 -6.06 -1.96 1.20
N GLY A 281 -5.44 -2.55 2.23
CA GLY A 281 -5.91 -3.77 2.89
C GLY A 281 -4.87 -4.88 3.00
N LEU A 282 -3.73 -4.75 2.32
CA LEU A 282 -2.63 -5.71 2.43
C LEU A 282 -1.89 -5.52 3.76
N PHE A 283 -1.55 -6.62 4.41
CA PHE A 283 -0.65 -6.69 5.56
C PHE A 283 0.61 -7.44 5.18
N SER A 284 1.76 -7.06 5.75
CA SER A 284 3.04 -7.71 5.45
C SER A 284 4.10 -7.45 6.53
N THR A 285 5.20 -8.18 6.44
CA THR A 285 6.44 -7.93 7.21
C THR A 285 7.51 -7.28 6.33
N ALA A 286 8.51 -6.65 6.95
CA ALA A 286 9.65 -6.10 6.23
C ALA A 286 10.45 -7.19 5.50
N HIS A 287 10.48 -8.41 6.04
CA HIS A 287 11.10 -9.57 5.40
C HIS A 287 10.40 -9.92 4.08
N ASP A 288 9.08 -10.11 4.09
CA ASP A 288 8.33 -10.44 2.87
C ASP A 288 8.44 -9.34 1.81
N VAL A 289 8.37 -8.06 2.24
CA VAL A 289 8.58 -6.93 1.32
C VAL A 289 9.99 -6.94 0.72
N SER A 290 11.01 -7.40 1.47
CA SER A 290 12.37 -7.54 0.95
C SER A 290 12.50 -8.64 -0.11
N ILE A 291 11.79 -9.76 0.06
CA ILE A 291 11.71 -10.83 -0.96
C ILE A 291 11.05 -10.29 -2.23
N PHE A 292 9.94 -9.56 -2.08
CA PHE A 292 9.26 -8.93 -3.22
C PHE A 292 10.19 -7.96 -3.96
N ALA A 293 10.87 -7.06 -3.23
CA ALA A 293 11.76 -6.05 -3.79
C ALA A 293 12.95 -6.68 -4.52
N GLN A 294 13.60 -7.69 -3.91
CA GLN A 294 14.73 -8.38 -4.55
C GLN A 294 14.29 -9.14 -5.80
N ALA A 295 13.17 -9.88 -5.73
CA ALA A 295 12.66 -10.61 -6.89
C ALA A 295 12.32 -9.67 -8.06
N LEU A 296 11.77 -8.47 -7.77
CA LEU A 296 11.50 -7.43 -8.75
C LEU A 296 12.79 -6.92 -9.39
N LEU A 297 13.80 -6.54 -8.59
CA LEU A 297 15.09 -6.05 -9.07
C LEU A 297 15.85 -7.12 -9.88
N ASP A 298 15.76 -8.40 -9.47
CA ASP A 298 16.37 -9.49 -10.19
C ASP A 298 15.72 -9.71 -11.56
N ARG A 299 14.39 -9.64 -11.63
CA ARG A 299 13.64 -9.72 -12.89
C ARG A 299 14.02 -8.59 -13.84
N LEU A 300 14.06 -7.35 -13.36
CA LEU A 300 14.49 -6.20 -14.18
C LEU A 300 15.92 -6.34 -14.71
N ALA A 301 16.80 -6.93 -13.92
CA ALA A 301 18.20 -7.13 -14.32
C ALA A 301 18.44 -8.41 -15.16
N GLY A 302 17.38 -9.14 -15.52
CA GLY A 302 17.49 -10.38 -16.25
C GLY A 302 18.13 -11.54 -15.45
N ARG A 303 18.18 -11.42 -14.13
CA ARG A 303 18.64 -12.49 -13.23
C ARG A 303 17.50 -13.50 -12.97
N PRO A 304 17.81 -14.73 -12.54
CA PRO A 304 16.79 -15.69 -12.12
C PRO A 304 15.86 -15.08 -11.04
N SER A 305 14.55 -15.15 -11.26
CA SER A 305 13.58 -14.55 -10.36
C SER A 305 12.21 -15.22 -10.50
N GLU A 306 11.53 -15.39 -9.38
CA GLU A 306 10.12 -15.84 -9.30
C GLU A 306 9.11 -14.69 -9.41
N PHE A 307 9.56 -13.45 -9.69
CA PHE A 307 8.64 -12.33 -9.84
C PHE A 307 7.61 -12.62 -10.94
N PRO A 308 6.29 -12.49 -10.66
CA PRO A 308 5.24 -13.06 -11.52
C PRO A 308 4.87 -12.17 -12.72
N LEU A 309 5.84 -11.46 -13.29
CA LEU A 309 5.72 -10.66 -14.51
C LEU A 309 6.93 -10.90 -15.41
N ARG A 310 6.75 -10.72 -16.73
CA ARG A 310 7.84 -10.68 -17.69
C ARG A 310 8.65 -9.40 -17.54
N THR A 311 9.92 -9.45 -17.94
CA THR A 311 10.83 -8.29 -17.85
C THR A 311 10.28 -7.06 -18.58
N GLU A 312 9.78 -7.23 -19.79
CA GLU A 312 9.25 -6.13 -20.62
C GLU A 312 8.03 -5.47 -19.97
N THR A 313 7.17 -6.25 -19.34
CA THR A 313 6.00 -5.72 -18.60
C THR A 313 6.44 -4.99 -17.35
N LEU A 314 7.45 -5.50 -16.66
CA LEU A 314 7.98 -4.89 -15.45
C LEU A 314 8.74 -3.59 -15.76
N GLU A 315 9.45 -3.51 -16.89
CA GLU A 315 10.06 -2.28 -17.39
C GLU A 315 9.00 -1.19 -17.64
N LEU A 316 7.87 -1.55 -18.28
CA LEU A 316 6.73 -0.63 -18.42
C LEU A 316 6.21 -0.19 -17.04
N MET A 317 6.09 -1.13 -16.10
CA MET A 317 5.56 -0.84 -14.78
C MET A 317 6.41 0.16 -13.99
N THR A 318 7.73 0.13 -14.17
CA THR A 318 8.72 0.86 -13.34
C THR A 318 9.33 2.08 -14.03
N THR A 319 8.90 2.40 -15.24
CA THR A 319 9.30 3.60 -16.00
C THR A 319 8.14 4.58 -16.15
N PRO A 320 8.38 5.87 -16.49
CA PRO A 320 7.32 6.86 -16.68
C PRO A 320 6.27 6.41 -17.69
N GLN A 321 5.01 6.35 -17.29
CA GLN A 321 3.86 5.94 -18.11
C GLN A 321 2.70 6.93 -18.08
N GLN A 322 2.84 8.04 -17.38
CA GLN A 322 1.79 9.07 -17.33
C GLN A 322 1.49 9.61 -18.73
N PRO A 323 0.26 10.09 -18.99
CA PRO A 323 -0.06 10.74 -20.25
C PRO A 323 0.92 11.87 -20.57
N GLY A 324 1.38 11.93 -21.81
CA GLY A 324 2.33 12.94 -22.26
C GLY A 324 3.78 12.71 -21.83
N HIS A 325 4.13 11.53 -21.27
CA HIS A 325 5.52 11.20 -21.00
C HIS A 325 6.35 11.18 -22.32
N THR A 326 7.60 11.61 -22.23
CA THR A 326 8.51 11.64 -23.36
C THR A 326 9.86 11.03 -22.98
N ALA A 327 10.59 10.54 -23.98
CA ALA A 327 11.97 10.10 -23.78
C ALA A 327 12.83 11.25 -23.23
N GLY A 328 13.78 10.93 -22.35
CA GLY A 328 14.73 11.89 -21.78
C GLY A 328 14.23 12.67 -20.55
N GLN A 329 12.98 12.50 -20.11
CA GLN A 329 12.47 13.19 -18.91
C GLN A 329 13.21 12.76 -17.63
N VAL A 330 13.55 11.49 -17.49
CA VAL A 330 14.30 10.96 -16.34
C VAL A 330 15.71 11.57 -16.31
N GLU A 331 16.40 11.62 -17.44
CA GLU A 331 17.74 12.22 -17.56
C GLU A 331 17.72 13.72 -17.29
N ALA A 332 16.68 14.42 -17.77
CA ALA A 332 16.50 15.84 -17.48
C ALA A 332 16.27 16.09 -15.98
N ALA A 333 15.44 15.27 -15.33
CA ALA A 333 15.20 15.35 -13.90
C ALA A 333 16.48 15.04 -13.09
N ASN A 334 17.29 14.05 -13.50
CA ASN A 334 18.57 13.76 -12.85
C ASN A 334 19.54 14.93 -12.95
N ARG A 335 19.64 15.58 -14.12
CA ARG A 335 20.49 16.78 -14.27
C ARG A 335 20.01 17.92 -13.37
N ALA A 336 18.71 18.12 -13.25
CA ALA A 336 18.14 19.14 -12.37
C ALA A 336 18.42 18.83 -10.88
N ALA A 337 18.29 17.57 -10.47
CA ALA A 337 18.57 17.13 -9.11
C ALA A 337 20.03 17.32 -8.70
N GLN A 338 20.99 17.07 -9.60
CA GLN A 338 22.42 17.26 -9.36
C GLN A 338 22.82 18.72 -9.16
N GLY A 339 22.11 19.67 -9.78
CA GLY A 339 22.36 21.11 -9.63
C GLY A 339 21.76 21.74 -8.37
N ALA A 340 20.92 21.02 -7.63
CA ALA A 340 20.24 21.58 -6.48
C ALA A 340 21.04 21.34 -5.18
N HIS A 341 21.29 22.40 -4.40
CA HIS A 341 21.91 22.29 -3.07
C HIS A 341 21.01 21.58 -2.04
N ALA A 342 19.72 21.45 -2.34
CA ALA A 342 18.75 20.70 -1.55
C ALA A 342 17.94 19.79 -2.47
N ALA A 343 17.61 18.58 -2.00
CA ALA A 343 16.73 17.67 -2.74
C ALA A 343 15.35 18.32 -2.96
N HIS A 344 14.95 18.44 -4.23
CA HIS A 344 13.65 18.91 -4.65
C HIS A 344 12.80 17.74 -5.13
N TYR A 345 11.51 17.76 -4.80
CA TYR A 345 10.55 16.70 -5.16
C TYR A 345 9.26 17.35 -5.70
N PRO A 346 8.92 17.23 -6.98
CA PRO A 346 9.75 16.63 -8.06
C PRO A 346 11.01 17.46 -8.35
N ALA A 347 12.00 16.85 -9.00
CA ALA A 347 13.27 17.52 -9.35
C ALA A 347 13.07 18.70 -10.32
N ILE A 348 12.07 18.61 -11.18
CA ILE A 348 11.62 19.69 -12.07
C ILE A 348 10.20 20.09 -11.63
N GLU A 349 10.03 21.34 -11.23
CA GLU A 349 8.73 21.88 -10.80
C GLU A 349 7.65 21.68 -11.89
N GLY A 350 6.48 21.25 -11.47
CA GLY A 350 5.34 20.97 -12.36
C GLY A 350 5.43 19.64 -13.12
N GLN A 351 6.57 18.92 -13.07
CA GLN A 351 6.68 17.58 -13.62
C GLN A 351 6.19 16.55 -12.61
N SER A 352 5.55 15.48 -13.08
CA SER A 352 5.22 14.31 -12.28
C SER A 352 5.52 13.06 -13.10
N LEU A 353 6.54 12.30 -12.71
CA LEU A 353 6.91 11.04 -13.36
C LEU A 353 6.36 9.89 -12.52
N PHE A 354 5.51 9.10 -13.12
CA PHE A 354 4.83 7.99 -12.45
C PHE A 354 4.74 6.78 -13.37
N GLY A 355 5.13 5.63 -12.84
CA GLY A 355 4.97 4.33 -13.49
C GLY A 355 3.59 3.72 -13.20
N PHE A 356 3.41 2.44 -13.47
CA PHE A 356 2.17 1.76 -13.11
C PHE A 356 2.22 1.32 -11.64
N GLY A 357 1.71 2.18 -10.76
CA GLY A 357 1.72 1.98 -9.31
C GLY A 357 2.94 2.52 -8.60
N TRP A 358 3.97 2.96 -9.31
CA TRP A 358 5.23 3.41 -8.73
C TRP A 358 5.47 4.90 -8.92
N ASP A 359 5.79 5.56 -7.83
CA ASP A 359 6.29 6.93 -7.81
C ASP A 359 7.76 6.94 -8.26
N ILE A 360 8.09 7.78 -9.24
CA ILE A 360 9.44 7.95 -9.78
C ILE A 360 9.97 9.34 -9.42
N ASP A 361 9.21 10.40 -9.76
CA ASP A 361 9.56 11.76 -9.40
C ASP A 361 8.31 12.66 -9.32
N THR A 362 7.71 12.70 -8.13
CA THR A 362 6.56 13.53 -7.81
C THR A 362 6.78 14.26 -6.48
N ALA A 363 5.81 15.03 -6.03
CA ALA A 363 5.83 15.64 -4.70
C ALA A 363 5.90 14.60 -3.55
N TYR A 364 5.61 13.33 -3.82
CA TYR A 364 5.66 12.23 -2.86
C TYR A 364 7.00 11.47 -2.85
N SER A 365 7.94 11.77 -3.76
CA SER A 365 9.22 11.04 -3.93
C SER A 365 10.27 11.35 -2.84
N ARG A 366 9.90 12.02 -1.75
CA ARG A 366 10.82 12.29 -0.64
C ARG A 366 11.52 11.04 -0.06
N PRO A 367 10.90 9.83 -0.05
CA PRO A 367 11.56 8.57 0.35
C PRO A 367 12.76 8.18 -0.49
N ARG A 368 12.93 8.72 -1.71
CA ARG A 368 14.15 8.58 -2.52
C ARG A 368 15.41 9.06 -1.77
N GLY A 369 15.25 10.00 -0.85
CA GLY A 369 16.38 10.61 -0.18
C GLY A 369 17.22 11.49 -1.14
N LYS A 370 18.47 11.74 -0.75
CA LYS A 370 19.36 12.69 -1.46
C LYS A 370 20.40 12.01 -2.35
N VAL A 371 20.49 10.69 -2.34
CA VAL A 371 21.54 9.93 -3.04
C VAL A 371 20.98 9.16 -4.22
N PHE A 372 19.87 8.45 -4.04
CA PHE A 372 19.28 7.69 -5.14
C PHE A 372 18.84 8.59 -6.30
N PRO A 373 19.12 8.18 -7.56
CA PRO A 373 18.81 8.98 -8.75
C PRO A 373 17.29 9.03 -9.03
N VAL A 374 16.88 9.98 -9.86
CA VAL A 374 15.57 9.91 -10.53
C VAL A 374 15.62 8.74 -11.52
N GLY A 375 14.60 7.90 -11.49
CA GLY A 375 14.61 6.59 -12.18
C GLY A 375 14.67 5.42 -11.18
N SER A 376 15.18 5.67 -9.96
CA SER A 376 14.76 4.86 -8.81
C SER A 376 13.28 5.14 -8.53
N PHE A 377 12.58 4.17 -7.96
CA PHE A 377 11.14 4.25 -7.76
C PHE A 377 10.71 3.60 -6.44
N GLY A 378 9.54 3.98 -6.00
CA GLY A 378 9.00 3.44 -4.76
C GLY A 378 7.57 3.88 -4.51
N ASN A 379 7.09 3.63 -3.31
CA ASN A 379 5.82 4.17 -2.84
C ASN A 379 5.78 4.18 -1.31
N THR A 380 4.75 4.81 -0.75
CA THR A 380 4.56 4.93 0.70
C THR A 380 3.14 4.53 1.09
N GLY A 381 2.98 4.11 2.34
CA GLY A 381 1.68 3.94 2.98
C GLY A 381 1.44 5.01 4.04
N PHE A 382 0.18 5.42 4.18
CA PHE A 382 -0.24 6.42 5.15
C PHE A 382 0.10 6.02 6.58
N THR A 383 0.04 4.74 6.89
CA THR A 383 0.34 4.15 8.20
C THR A 383 1.79 4.32 8.66
N GLY A 384 2.70 4.62 7.74
CA GLY A 384 4.13 4.79 8.02
C GLY A 384 5.02 3.79 7.28
N THR A 385 4.49 3.10 6.30
CA THR A 385 5.21 2.12 5.48
C THR A 385 5.86 2.76 4.26
N THR A 386 6.97 2.18 3.80
CA THR A 386 7.77 2.71 2.68
C THR A 386 8.55 1.57 2.04
N LEU A 387 8.59 1.56 0.72
CA LEU A 387 9.52 0.80 -0.09
C LEU A 387 10.08 1.73 -1.17
N TRP A 388 11.42 1.83 -1.27
CA TRP A 388 12.10 2.52 -2.35
C TRP A 388 13.20 1.64 -2.94
N MET A 389 13.30 1.58 -4.25
CA MET A 389 14.19 0.68 -4.99
C MET A 389 14.99 1.46 -6.03
N ASP A 390 16.26 1.14 -6.14
CA ASP A 390 17.15 1.63 -7.21
C ASP A 390 17.70 0.45 -8.03
N PRO A 391 17.18 0.23 -9.25
CA PRO A 391 17.69 -0.83 -10.11
C PRO A 391 19.16 -0.65 -10.48
N GLY A 392 19.62 0.60 -10.62
CA GLY A 392 21.00 0.90 -11.03
C GLY A 392 22.05 0.40 -10.06
N SER A 393 21.79 0.53 -8.76
CA SER A 393 22.67 0.02 -7.70
C SER A 393 22.25 -1.34 -7.14
N ASN A 394 21.17 -1.95 -7.65
CA ASN A 394 20.55 -3.15 -7.09
C ASN A 394 20.31 -3.02 -5.59
N THR A 395 19.66 -1.92 -5.20
CA THR A 395 19.44 -1.57 -3.79
C THR A 395 17.97 -1.29 -3.52
N TYR A 396 17.49 -1.71 -2.35
CA TYR A 396 16.19 -1.30 -1.83
C TYR A 396 16.28 -0.88 -0.37
N VAL A 397 15.41 0.04 0.02
CA VAL A 397 15.25 0.51 1.41
C VAL A 397 13.79 0.37 1.79
N ILE A 398 13.56 -0.32 2.89
CA ILE A 398 12.25 -0.56 3.48
C ILE A 398 12.22 0.08 4.88
N LEU A 399 11.19 0.86 5.15
CA LEU A 399 10.83 1.29 6.50
C LEU A 399 9.35 0.96 6.71
N LEU A 400 9.06 0.02 7.58
CA LEU A 400 7.70 -0.26 8.03
C LEU A 400 7.51 0.24 9.45
N SER A 401 6.49 1.06 9.66
CA SER A 401 6.13 1.56 10.98
C SER A 401 4.62 1.77 11.10
N ASN A 402 4.14 1.91 12.32
CA ASN A 402 2.79 2.33 12.64
C ASN A 402 2.80 3.79 13.11
N SER A 403 3.40 4.69 12.34
CA SER A 403 3.67 6.08 12.78
C SER A 403 2.41 6.86 13.14
N ILE A 404 1.27 6.58 12.52
CA ILE A 404 -0.01 7.23 12.82
C ILE A 404 -0.66 6.74 14.12
N HIS A 405 -0.07 5.73 14.77
CA HIS A 405 -0.51 5.23 16.07
C HIS A 405 -0.46 6.32 17.16
N LEU A 406 0.53 7.19 17.10
CA LEU A 406 0.63 8.35 17.96
C LEU A 406 -0.20 9.49 17.38
N ARG A 407 -1.32 9.79 18.03
CA ARG A 407 -2.21 10.87 17.59
C ARG A 407 -1.47 12.22 17.56
N GLY A 408 -1.60 12.91 16.43
CA GLY A 408 -1.00 14.23 16.24
C GLY A 408 0.51 14.20 15.93
N SER A 409 1.09 13.02 15.74
CA SER A 409 2.46 12.90 15.23
C SER A 409 2.61 13.58 13.88
N PRO A 410 3.72 14.29 13.65
CA PRO A 410 3.99 14.84 12.32
C PRO A 410 4.22 13.72 11.31
N PRO A 411 3.94 13.96 10.02
CA PRO A 411 4.28 13.00 8.98
C PRO A 411 5.76 12.63 8.99
N ILE A 412 6.06 11.33 8.84
CA ILE A 412 7.45 10.84 8.86
C ILE A 412 8.18 10.94 7.51
N SER A 413 7.68 11.79 6.59
CA SER A 413 8.26 11.93 5.24
C SER A 413 9.76 12.29 5.27
N ASN A 414 10.19 13.14 6.21
CA ASN A 414 11.60 13.48 6.39
C ASN A 414 12.42 12.30 6.90
N LEU A 415 11.87 11.50 7.84
CA LEU A 415 12.52 10.30 8.35
C LEU A 415 12.71 9.26 7.24
N ARG A 416 11.71 9.05 6.39
CA ARG A 416 11.80 8.15 5.22
C ARG A 416 12.99 8.51 4.33
N GLY A 417 13.09 9.79 3.94
CA GLY A 417 14.20 10.28 3.13
C GLY A 417 15.56 10.24 3.84
N ALA A 418 15.59 10.47 5.17
CA ALA A 418 16.81 10.37 5.96
C ALA A 418 17.31 8.92 6.05
N VAL A 419 16.42 7.95 6.24
CA VAL A 419 16.76 6.51 6.26
C VAL A 419 17.35 6.09 4.91
N ALA A 420 16.70 6.44 3.80
CA ALA A 420 17.19 6.13 2.45
C ALA A 420 18.55 6.78 2.17
N THR A 421 18.72 8.05 2.55
CA THR A 421 20.00 8.76 2.40
C THR A 421 21.12 8.10 3.21
N ALA A 422 20.86 7.76 4.47
CA ALA A 422 21.84 7.10 5.34
C ALA A 422 22.22 5.71 4.83
N ALA A 423 21.25 4.94 4.34
CA ALA A 423 21.50 3.63 3.74
C ALA A 423 22.40 3.75 2.50
N ALA A 424 22.07 4.65 1.57
CA ALA A 424 22.86 4.83 0.36
C ALA A 424 24.29 5.33 0.66
N GLN A 425 24.44 6.27 1.61
CA GLN A 425 25.77 6.75 2.03
C GLN A 425 26.61 5.65 2.68
N ALA A 426 25.99 4.80 3.52
CA ALA A 426 26.67 3.68 4.16
C ALA A 426 27.15 2.62 3.14
N LEU A 427 26.48 2.54 1.99
CA LEU A 427 26.84 1.66 0.88
C LEU A 427 27.78 2.31 -0.13
N HIS A 428 28.17 3.57 0.09
CA HIS A 428 29.06 4.36 -0.81
C HIS A 428 28.47 4.54 -2.23
N LEU A 429 27.14 4.68 -2.33
CA LEU A 429 26.43 4.94 -3.58
C LEU A 429 26.46 6.41 -3.98
#